data_45d29ce0f5c70ba4fb25ae08fc682a01
#
_entry.id   45d29ce0f5c70ba4fb25ae08fc682a01
#
_cell.length_a   1.000
_cell.length_b   1.000
_cell.length_c   1.000
_cell.angle_alpha   90.00
_cell.angle_beta   90.00
_cell.angle_gamma   90.00
#
_symmetry.space_group_name_H-M   'P 1'
#
loop_
_entity.id
_entity.type
_entity.pdbx_description
1 polymer ?
#
loop_
_entity_poly.entity_id
_entity_poly.type
_entity_poly.pdbx_seq_one_letter_code
_entity_poly.pdbx_strand_id
1 'polypeptide(L)'
;MFRTIVRQSIQFGIRYLLHIYYRLKPVIPAKIRLALRHYHAMPLKWSSAATWPINNEFIRKPLNWPGWPQGKTFAFVLSHDVEGQKGLLRSRALAELEILHHYRSSFNFVPEGEYDTPRELRAYLKENGFEVGIHDLHHDGSLYHSQDAFFKSALKINQYIEEWNAVGFRSAFMRHDLDWISDLHIRYDASTFDSDPFEPQPDGMHTIFPFWVYRPDSSAYLELPYTLAQDSTLFLVLREQNNDLWKRKLDWIAEHGGMAFLIVHPDYVSFEDKPASGEYHVDLYREFLEYTRKRYGDIAWFARPCDVEQYLRYRFPSNGRGEEFQTGRSLKREVCPEDSVNASGRAPTGNWNRRNGKPHTY
;
A
#
# COMPACT_ATOMS: atom_id res chain seq x y z
N MET A 1 -19.78 28.14 4.70
CA MET A 1 -20.77 27.32 5.44
C MET A 1 -21.63 26.43 4.52
N PHE A 2 -22.36 26.97 3.53
CA PHE A 2 -23.22 26.16 2.62
C PHE A 2 -22.42 25.11 1.78
N ARG A 3 -21.27 25.47 1.24
CA ARG A 3 -20.39 24.54 0.47
C ARG A 3 -19.82 23.40 1.31
N THR A 4 -19.60 23.60 2.60
CA THR A 4 -19.09 22.60 3.53
C THR A 4 -20.17 21.58 3.90
N ILE A 5 -21.39 22.03 4.13
CA ILE A 5 -22.56 21.17 4.46
C ILE A 5 -22.94 20.30 3.26
N VAL A 6 -22.95 20.87 2.05
CA VAL A 6 -23.23 20.10 0.81
C VAL A 6 -22.13 19.05 0.57
N ARG A 7 -20.87 19.37 0.82
CA ARG A 7 -19.76 18.41 0.70
C ARG A 7 -19.84 17.28 1.72
N GLN A 8 -20.21 17.58 2.97
CA GLN A 8 -20.40 16.56 4.02
C GLN A 8 -21.62 15.66 3.73
N SER A 9 -22.73 16.22 3.22
CA SER A 9 -23.91 15.44 2.86
C SER A 9 -23.65 14.51 1.66
N ILE A 10 -22.87 14.96 0.68
CA ILE A 10 -22.46 14.14 -0.48
C ILE A 10 -21.51 13.03 -0.02
N GLN A 11 -20.55 13.31 0.85
CA GLN A 11 -19.64 12.29 1.41
C GLN A 11 -20.39 11.25 2.26
N PHE A 12 -21.39 11.67 3.02
CA PHE A 12 -22.23 10.75 3.80
C PHE A 12 -23.08 9.84 2.90
N GLY A 13 -23.67 10.39 1.84
CA GLY A 13 -24.42 9.64 0.84
C GLY A 13 -23.53 8.62 0.09
N ILE A 14 -22.33 9.01 -0.29
CA ILE A 14 -21.36 8.13 -0.95
C ILE A 14 -20.91 7.00 -0.01
N ARG A 15 -20.63 7.28 1.26
CA ARG A 15 -20.28 6.26 2.26
C ARG A 15 -21.42 5.25 2.47
N TYR A 16 -22.66 5.70 2.51
CA TYR A 16 -23.82 4.83 2.66
C TYR A 16 -24.03 3.94 1.44
N LEU A 17 -23.92 4.49 0.23
CA LEU A 17 -23.97 3.72 -1.03
C LEU A 17 -22.84 2.72 -1.15
N LEU A 18 -21.64 3.08 -0.74
CA LEU A 18 -20.49 2.14 -0.68
C LEU A 18 -20.75 1.00 0.31
N HIS A 19 -21.34 1.29 1.47
CA HIS A 19 -21.68 0.25 2.45
C HIS A 19 -22.72 -0.74 1.91
N ILE A 20 -23.75 -0.25 1.22
CA ILE A 20 -24.74 -1.09 0.52
C ILE A 20 -24.05 -1.90 -0.59
N TYR A 21 -23.20 -1.28 -1.38
CA TYR A 21 -22.45 -1.96 -2.44
C TYR A 21 -21.60 -3.10 -1.89
N TYR A 22 -20.84 -2.89 -0.79
CA TYR A 22 -20.02 -3.94 -0.19
C TYR A 22 -20.87 -5.09 0.40
N ARG A 23 -22.03 -4.81 0.95
CA ARG A 23 -22.97 -5.86 1.38
C ARG A 23 -23.57 -6.66 0.23
N LEU A 24 -23.80 -6.02 -0.91
CA LEU A 24 -24.36 -6.67 -2.11
C LEU A 24 -23.27 -7.26 -3.01
N LYS A 25 -22.01 -6.89 -2.80
CA LYS A 25 -20.85 -7.35 -3.60
C LYS A 25 -20.81 -8.87 -3.83
N PRO A 26 -21.07 -9.74 -2.84
CA PRO A 26 -21.06 -11.19 -3.04
C PRO A 26 -22.16 -11.69 -3.98
N VAL A 27 -23.29 -10.96 -4.07
CA VAL A 27 -24.47 -11.36 -4.87
C VAL A 27 -24.40 -10.78 -6.29
N ILE A 28 -23.61 -9.71 -6.52
CA ILE A 28 -23.48 -9.08 -7.83
C ILE A 28 -22.45 -9.85 -8.68
N PRO A 29 -22.84 -10.40 -9.86
CA PRO A 29 -21.89 -11.06 -10.75
C PRO A 29 -20.66 -10.20 -11.09
N ALA A 30 -19.48 -10.80 -11.17
CA ALA A 30 -18.21 -10.10 -11.40
C ALA A 30 -18.24 -9.19 -12.65
N LYS A 31 -18.90 -9.66 -13.73
CA LYS A 31 -19.06 -8.86 -14.98
C LYS A 31 -19.83 -7.56 -14.74
N ILE A 32 -20.88 -7.58 -13.93
CA ILE A 32 -21.68 -6.39 -13.61
C ILE A 32 -20.86 -5.44 -12.73
N ARG A 33 -20.14 -5.98 -11.74
CA ARG A 33 -19.23 -5.17 -10.89
C ARG A 33 -18.17 -4.44 -11.71
N LEU A 34 -17.52 -5.15 -12.65
CA LEU A 34 -16.52 -4.55 -13.54
C LEU A 34 -17.13 -3.50 -14.47
N ALA A 35 -18.34 -3.74 -15.02
CA ALA A 35 -19.02 -2.76 -15.84
C ALA A 35 -19.36 -1.50 -15.04
N LEU A 36 -19.88 -1.63 -13.82
CA LEU A 36 -20.15 -0.49 -12.95
C LEU A 36 -18.87 0.29 -12.61
N ARG A 37 -17.79 -0.39 -12.27
CA ARG A 37 -16.48 0.24 -12.04
C ARG A 37 -15.98 0.98 -13.28
N HIS A 38 -16.11 0.39 -14.46
CA HIS A 38 -15.74 1.03 -15.73
C HIS A 38 -16.53 2.33 -15.96
N TYR A 39 -17.87 2.26 -15.86
CA TYR A 39 -18.73 3.46 -16.04
C TYR A 39 -18.43 4.56 -15.03
N HIS A 40 -18.12 4.21 -13.79
CA HIS A 40 -17.71 5.18 -12.76
C HIS A 40 -16.32 5.76 -13.05
N ALA A 41 -15.39 4.95 -13.57
CA ALA A 41 -14.01 5.36 -13.83
C ALA A 41 -13.89 6.32 -15.03
N MET A 42 -14.74 6.22 -16.05
CA MET A 42 -14.62 7.04 -17.26
C MET A 42 -14.71 8.56 -16.97
N PRO A 43 -15.70 9.09 -16.23
CA PRO A 43 -15.72 10.50 -15.84
C PRO A 43 -14.49 10.91 -15.01
N LEU A 44 -14.02 10.04 -14.12
CA LEU A 44 -12.82 10.28 -13.32
C LEU A 44 -11.56 10.38 -14.19
N LYS A 45 -11.40 9.48 -15.17
CA LYS A 45 -10.28 9.54 -16.14
C LYS A 45 -10.24 10.88 -16.88
N TRP A 46 -11.39 11.39 -17.31
CA TRP A 46 -11.47 12.68 -18.00
C TRP A 46 -11.18 13.86 -17.07
N SER A 47 -11.76 13.86 -15.87
CA SER A 47 -11.58 14.97 -14.92
C SER A 47 -10.17 15.01 -14.30
N SER A 48 -9.48 13.87 -14.25
CA SER A 48 -8.11 13.75 -13.71
C SER A 48 -7.01 13.83 -14.77
N ALA A 49 -7.37 14.01 -16.04
CA ALA A 49 -6.41 13.96 -17.15
C ALA A 49 -5.22 14.93 -17.03
N ALA A 50 -5.38 16.04 -16.29
CA ALA A 50 -4.32 17.01 -16.04
C ALA A 50 -3.34 16.59 -14.93
N THR A 51 -3.72 15.62 -14.06
CA THR A 51 -2.96 15.24 -12.87
C THR A 51 -2.69 13.74 -12.77
N TRP A 52 -3.24 12.94 -13.67
CA TRP A 52 -3.06 11.50 -13.73
C TRP A 52 -2.89 11.03 -15.19
N PRO A 53 -1.99 10.11 -15.49
CA PRO A 53 -1.07 9.41 -14.58
C PRO A 53 0.18 10.21 -14.22
N ILE A 54 0.42 11.35 -14.85
CA ILE A 54 1.63 12.18 -14.70
C ILE A 54 1.26 13.52 -14.05
N ASN A 55 1.96 13.85 -12.97
CA ASN A 55 1.87 15.17 -12.34
C ASN A 55 3.28 15.68 -11.97
N ASN A 56 3.71 16.76 -12.60
CA ASN A 56 5.04 17.35 -12.39
C ASN A 56 5.25 17.96 -11.00
N GLU A 57 4.23 18.07 -10.18
CA GLU A 57 4.37 18.50 -8.78
C GLU A 57 4.95 17.38 -7.89
N PHE A 58 4.92 16.12 -8.31
CA PHE A 58 5.31 14.95 -7.52
C PHE A 58 6.79 14.57 -7.64
N ILE A 59 7.56 15.28 -8.45
CA ILE A 59 8.99 15.01 -8.73
C ILE A 59 9.94 15.55 -7.67
N ARG A 60 9.43 16.25 -6.65
CA ARG A 60 10.26 16.84 -5.62
C ARG A 60 10.98 15.76 -4.83
N LYS A 61 12.30 15.74 -4.92
CA LYS A 61 13.14 14.82 -4.16
C LYS A 61 13.08 15.16 -2.67
N PRO A 62 13.05 14.14 -1.80
CA PRO A 62 13.20 14.33 -0.36
C PRO A 62 14.50 15.08 -0.04
N LEU A 63 14.49 15.88 1.04
CA LEU A 63 15.69 16.56 1.50
C LEU A 63 16.80 15.54 1.79
N ASN A 64 18.03 15.82 1.35
CA ASN A 64 19.19 14.94 1.48
C ASN A 64 18.99 13.57 0.80
N TRP A 65 18.20 13.51 -0.26
CA TRP A 65 18.00 12.28 -1.01
C TRP A 65 19.34 11.66 -1.46
N PRO A 66 19.66 10.38 -1.09
CA PRO A 66 20.98 9.79 -1.32
C PRO A 66 21.20 9.34 -2.77
N GLY A 67 20.17 9.41 -3.63
CA GLY A 67 20.14 8.74 -4.93
C GLY A 67 19.92 7.23 -4.80
N TRP A 68 20.00 6.51 -5.91
CA TRP A 68 19.88 5.07 -5.97
C TRP A 68 21.26 4.39 -5.98
N PRO A 69 21.37 3.10 -5.59
CA PRO A 69 22.66 2.42 -5.46
C PRO A 69 23.39 2.35 -6.81
N GLN A 70 24.74 2.27 -6.74
CA GLN A 70 25.61 2.08 -7.92
C GLN A 70 25.43 3.14 -9.02
N GLY A 71 24.99 4.34 -8.68
CA GLY A 71 24.76 5.41 -9.66
C GLY A 71 23.55 5.21 -10.57
N LYS A 72 22.66 4.28 -10.22
CA LYS A 72 21.39 4.08 -10.96
C LYS A 72 20.53 5.34 -10.88
N THR A 73 19.80 5.63 -11.94
CA THR A 73 19.03 6.87 -12.07
C THR A 73 17.68 6.79 -11.38
N PHE A 74 17.03 5.63 -11.39
CA PHE A 74 15.74 5.37 -10.75
C PHE A 74 15.64 3.92 -10.28
N ALA A 75 14.64 3.62 -9.42
CA ALA A 75 14.34 2.25 -9.03
C ALA A 75 13.13 1.72 -9.82
N PHE A 76 13.20 0.45 -10.22
CA PHE A 76 12.07 -0.28 -10.77
C PHE A 76 11.72 -1.43 -9.85
N VAL A 77 10.50 -1.43 -9.32
CA VAL A 77 10.02 -2.32 -8.25
C VAL A 77 8.74 -3.00 -8.70
N LEU A 78 8.64 -4.30 -8.45
CA LEU A 78 7.45 -5.11 -8.75
C LEU A 78 6.92 -5.75 -7.49
N SER A 79 5.60 -5.85 -7.38
CA SER A 79 4.94 -6.66 -6.36
C SER A 79 3.66 -7.27 -6.88
N HIS A 80 3.24 -8.35 -6.24
CA HIS A 80 2.04 -9.10 -6.57
C HIS A 80 1.15 -9.24 -5.35
N ASP A 81 -0.11 -8.83 -5.50
CA ASP A 81 -1.13 -9.04 -4.50
C ASP A 81 -1.95 -10.27 -4.90
N VAL A 82 -1.85 -11.30 -4.08
CA VAL A 82 -2.52 -12.58 -4.30
C VAL A 82 -3.81 -12.59 -3.50
N GLU A 83 -4.92 -12.24 -4.19
CA GLU A 83 -6.20 -11.98 -3.52
C GLU A 83 -7.04 -13.24 -3.30
N GLY A 84 -6.94 -14.22 -4.21
CA GLY A 84 -7.78 -15.42 -4.19
C GLY A 84 -7.07 -16.68 -4.63
N GLN A 85 -7.80 -17.79 -4.62
CA GLN A 85 -7.31 -19.13 -5.00
C GLN A 85 -6.70 -19.16 -6.41
N LYS A 86 -7.27 -18.39 -7.34
CA LYS A 86 -6.77 -18.32 -8.72
C LYS A 86 -5.38 -17.69 -8.77
N GLY A 87 -5.19 -16.57 -8.07
CA GLY A 87 -3.91 -15.90 -7.95
C GLY A 87 -2.86 -16.80 -7.30
N LEU A 88 -3.23 -17.51 -6.24
CA LEU A 88 -2.36 -18.49 -5.60
C LEU A 88 -1.84 -19.55 -6.59
N LEU A 89 -2.71 -20.14 -7.38
CA LEU A 89 -2.36 -21.18 -8.37
C LEU A 89 -1.44 -20.63 -9.48
N ARG A 90 -1.58 -19.36 -9.82
CA ARG A 90 -0.79 -18.70 -10.89
C ARG A 90 0.50 -18.04 -10.38
N SER A 91 0.67 -17.89 -9.06
CA SER A 91 1.84 -17.22 -8.47
C SER A 91 3.16 -17.84 -8.93
N ARG A 92 3.23 -19.16 -9.01
CA ARG A 92 4.43 -19.86 -9.48
C ARG A 92 4.75 -19.55 -10.95
N ALA A 93 3.75 -19.63 -11.84
CA ALA A 93 3.95 -19.35 -13.26
C ALA A 93 4.38 -17.89 -13.50
N LEU A 94 3.82 -16.96 -12.71
CA LEU A 94 4.22 -15.55 -12.76
C LEU A 94 5.66 -15.34 -12.28
N ALA A 95 6.06 -16.00 -11.20
CA ALA A 95 7.44 -15.98 -10.72
C ALA A 95 8.41 -16.58 -11.77
N GLU A 96 8.06 -17.68 -12.42
CA GLU A 96 8.86 -18.29 -13.49
C GLU A 96 9.01 -17.36 -14.70
N LEU A 97 7.95 -16.63 -15.09
CA LEU A 97 8.02 -15.59 -16.11
C LEU A 97 9.03 -14.49 -15.72
N GLU A 98 8.96 -14.01 -14.48
CA GLU A 98 9.89 -12.98 -14.00
C GLU A 98 11.33 -13.46 -13.91
N ILE A 99 11.56 -14.72 -13.50
CA ILE A 99 12.88 -15.35 -13.53
C ILE A 99 13.45 -15.33 -14.95
N LEU A 100 12.64 -15.71 -15.94
CA LEU A 100 13.04 -15.74 -17.34
C LEU A 100 13.47 -14.36 -17.86
N HIS A 101 12.80 -13.30 -17.39
CA HIS A 101 13.10 -11.92 -17.74
C HIS A 101 14.06 -11.21 -16.77
N HIS A 102 14.71 -11.97 -15.85
CA HIS A 102 15.67 -11.48 -14.87
C HIS A 102 15.11 -10.45 -13.87
N TYR A 103 13.84 -10.62 -13.46
CA TYR A 103 13.20 -9.83 -12.41
C TYR A 103 13.04 -10.62 -11.12
N ARG A 104 12.93 -9.90 -10.03
CA ARG A 104 12.48 -10.40 -8.72
C ARG A 104 11.54 -9.38 -8.12
N SER A 105 10.50 -9.87 -7.48
CA SER A 105 9.42 -9.08 -6.91
C SER A 105 9.09 -9.53 -5.48
N SER A 106 8.07 -8.93 -4.88
CA SER A 106 7.39 -9.47 -3.70
C SER A 106 6.05 -10.09 -4.07
N PHE A 107 5.72 -11.20 -3.42
CA PHE A 107 4.39 -11.80 -3.44
C PHE A 107 3.75 -11.60 -2.07
N ASN A 108 2.68 -10.83 -2.02
CA ASN A 108 1.95 -10.52 -0.80
C ASN A 108 0.70 -11.41 -0.75
N PHE A 109 0.62 -12.27 0.27
CA PHE A 109 -0.48 -13.22 0.44
C PHE A 109 -1.40 -12.79 1.58
N VAL A 110 -2.68 -13.18 1.46
CA VAL A 110 -3.70 -12.98 2.50
C VAL A 110 -3.63 -14.14 3.49
N PRO A 111 -3.23 -13.93 4.75
CA PRO A 111 -2.99 -15.03 5.70
C PRO A 111 -4.24 -15.83 6.06
N GLU A 112 -5.37 -15.17 6.27
CA GLU A 112 -6.66 -15.77 6.64
C GLU A 112 -7.72 -15.48 5.55
N GLY A 113 -7.32 -15.61 4.26
CA GLY A 113 -8.17 -15.36 3.10
C GLY A 113 -8.99 -16.58 2.66
N GLU A 114 -9.37 -16.61 1.38
CA GLU A 114 -10.12 -17.72 0.76
C GLU A 114 -9.26 -18.96 0.50
N TYR A 115 -7.96 -18.91 0.77
CA TYR A 115 -6.98 -19.96 0.50
C TYR A 115 -5.94 -20.06 1.61
N ASP A 116 -5.36 -21.23 1.76
CA ASP A 116 -4.16 -21.42 2.58
C ASP A 116 -2.91 -21.17 1.73
N THR A 117 -1.98 -20.36 2.21
CA THR A 117 -0.71 -20.14 1.51
C THR A 117 0.27 -21.29 1.80
N PRO A 118 0.55 -22.19 0.84
CA PRO A 118 1.38 -23.37 1.09
C PRO A 118 2.81 -22.97 1.49
N ARG A 119 3.36 -23.66 2.50
CA ARG A 119 4.74 -23.46 2.94
C ARG A 119 5.73 -23.71 1.80
N GLU A 120 5.45 -24.70 0.96
CA GLU A 120 6.27 -25.08 -0.20
C GLU A 120 6.34 -23.94 -1.23
N LEU A 121 5.23 -23.22 -1.47
CA LEU A 121 5.23 -22.06 -2.37
C LEU A 121 6.03 -20.91 -1.79
N ARG A 122 5.86 -20.63 -0.49
CA ARG A 122 6.65 -19.59 0.19
C ARG A 122 8.15 -19.92 0.17
N ALA A 123 8.51 -21.19 0.39
CA ALA A 123 9.90 -21.65 0.31
C ALA A 123 10.44 -21.50 -1.12
N TYR A 124 9.70 -21.99 -2.12
CA TYR A 124 10.07 -21.84 -3.53
C TYR A 124 10.34 -20.38 -3.93
N LEU A 125 9.45 -19.47 -3.55
CA LEU A 125 9.62 -18.05 -3.85
C LEU A 125 10.91 -17.50 -3.22
N LYS A 126 11.14 -17.78 -1.94
CA LYS A 126 12.32 -17.31 -1.22
C LYS A 126 13.62 -17.91 -1.78
N GLU A 127 13.67 -19.19 -2.07
CA GLU A 127 14.80 -19.88 -2.67
C GLU A 127 15.16 -19.34 -4.05
N ASN A 128 14.17 -18.84 -4.80
CA ASN A 128 14.37 -18.19 -6.09
C ASN A 128 14.57 -16.68 -5.99
N GLY A 129 14.76 -16.13 -4.79
CA GLY A 129 15.11 -14.73 -4.55
C GLY A 129 13.94 -13.76 -4.53
N PHE A 130 12.69 -14.25 -4.48
CA PHE A 130 11.51 -13.42 -4.29
C PHE A 130 11.28 -13.09 -2.82
N GLU A 131 10.56 -12.01 -2.57
CA GLU A 131 10.07 -11.66 -1.26
C GLU A 131 8.67 -12.23 -1.02
N VAL A 132 8.38 -12.63 0.22
CA VAL A 132 7.05 -13.01 0.67
C VAL A 132 6.58 -11.98 1.69
N GLY A 133 5.51 -11.27 1.36
CA GLY A 133 4.89 -10.23 2.19
C GLY A 133 3.48 -10.61 2.65
N ILE A 134 2.90 -9.74 3.46
CA ILE A 134 1.53 -9.86 3.99
C ILE A 134 0.60 -8.91 3.26
N HIS A 135 -0.56 -9.41 2.83
CA HIS A 135 -1.62 -8.62 2.20
C HIS A 135 -2.89 -8.63 3.03
N ASP A 136 -3.05 -7.62 3.92
CA ASP A 136 -4.16 -7.57 4.89
C ASP A 136 -4.16 -8.81 5.83
N LEU A 137 -5.30 -9.12 6.46
CA LEU A 137 -5.54 -10.37 7.18
C LEU A 137 -6.57 -11.24 6.45
N HIS A 138 -7.69 -10.65 6.01
CA HIS A 138 -8.83 -11.35 5.40
C HIS A 138 -9.21 -10.88 4.00
N HIS A 139 -8.68 -9.75 3.52
CA HIS A 139 -9.02 -9.11 2.24
C HIS A 139 -10.52 -8.81 2.04
N ASP A 140 -11.25 -8.54 3.12
CA ASP A 140 -12.69 -8.27 3.11
C ASP A 140 -13.05 -6.79 3.38
N GLY A 141 -12.03 -5.96 3.64
CA GLY A 141 -12.14 -4.53 3.97
C GLY A 141 -12.51 -4.27 5.43
N SER A 142 -12.55 -5.29 6.29
CA SER A 142 -12.88 -5.14 7.72
C SER A 142 -11.76 -4.51 8.53
N LEU A 143 -10.50 -4.62 8.08
CA LEU A 143 -9.31 -4.14 8.79
C LEU A 143 -9.43 -2.68 9.24
N TYR A 144 -9.98 -1.81 8.40
CA TYR A 144 -10.13 -0.37 8.69
C TYR A 144 -11.56 0.03 9.09
N HIS A 145 -12.38 -0.88 9.62
CA HIS A 145 -13.71 -0.54 10.14
C HIS A 145 -13.66 0.39 11.36
N SER A 146 -12.71 0.16 12.26
CA SER A 146 -12.41 0.99 13.41
C SER A 146 -10.98 0.75 13.87
N GLN A 147 -10.45 1.66 14.68
CA GLN A 147 -9.13 1.51 15.29
C GLN A 147 -9.02 0.23 16.13
N ASP A 148 -10.06 -0.08 16.92
CA ASP A 148 -10.11 -1.32 17.69
C ASP A 148 -10.09 -2.59 16.82
N ALA A 149 -10.76 -2.55 15.66
CA ALA A 149 -10.74 -3.66 14.71
C ALA A 149 -9.34 -3.84 14.13
N PHE A 150 -8.69 -2.73 13.75
CA PHE A 150 -7.32 -2.74 13.26
C PHE A 150 -6.36 -3.34 14.29
N PHE A 151 -6.37 -2.86 15.53
CA PHE A 151 -5.45 -3.35 16.58
C PHE A 151 -5.63 -4.83 16.90
N LYS A 152 -6.87 -5.33 16.91
CA LYS A 152 -7.13 -6.77 17.07
C LYS A 152 -6.54 -7.58 15.92
N SER A 153 -6.69 -7.12 14.69
CA SER A 153 -6.13 -7.76 13.50
C SER A 153 -4.61 -7.63 13.45
N ALA A 154 -4.05 -6.51 13.89
CA ALA A 154 -2.61 -6.26 13.93
C ALA A 154 -1.87 -7.30 14.76
N LEU A 155 -2.43 -7.77 15.87
CA LEU A 155 -1.83 -8.85 16.68
C LEU A 155 -1.63 -10.13 15.86
N LYS A 156 -2.62 -10.53 15.05
CA LYS A 156 -2.53 -11.69 14.18
C LYS A 156 -1.61 -11.43 12.98
N ILE A 157 -1.70 -10.27 12.35
CA ILE A 157 -0.81 -9.88 11.26
C ILE A 157 0.65 -9.97 11.72
N ASN A 158 0.97 -9.47 12.92
CA ASN A 158 2.32 -9.54 13.48
C ASN A 158 2.78 -10.99 13.71
N GLN A 159 1.88 -11.91 14.13
CA GLN A 159 2.22 -13.33 14.21
C GLN A 159 2.59 -13.92 12.84
N TYR A 160 1.84 -13.58 11.77
CA TYR A 160 2.17 -14.01 10.42
C TYR A 160 3.45 -13.36 9.87
N ILE A 161 3.71 -12.09 10.21
CA ILE A 161 4.97 -11.40 9.88
C ILE A 161 6.15 -12.19 10.45
N GLU A 162 6.08 -12.59 11.71
CA GLU A 162 7.11 -13.39 12.37
C GLU A 162 7.21 -14.80 11.78
N GLU A 163 6.08 -15.52 11.67
CA GLU A 163 6.05 -16.89 11.14
C GLU A 163 6.60 -16.96 9.71
N TRP A 164 6.22 -16.03 8.85
CA TRP A 164 6.64 -16.03 7.46
C TRP A 164 7.98 -15.32 7.26
N ASN A 165 8.57 -14.75 8.31
CA ASN A 165 9.75 -13.88 8.22
C ASN A 165 9.54 -12.82 7.12
N ALA A 166 8.37 -12.19 7.14
CA ALA A 166 8.01 -11.09 6.26
C ALA A 166 8.53 -9.77 6.84
N VAL A 167 8.76 -8.80 5.98
CA VAL A 167 9.22 -7.46 6.40
C VAL A 167 8.33 -6.35 5.86
N GLY A 168 7.46 -6.69 4.90
CA GLY A 168 6.56 -5.77 4.22
C GLY A 168 5.10 -6.11 4.43
N PHE A 169 4.29 -5.08 4.34
CA PHE A 169 2.83 -5.15 4.44
C PHE A 169 2.17 -4.36 3.31
N ARG A 170 0.98 -4.79 2.91
CA ARG A 170 0.07 -4.07 2.04
C ARG A 170 -1.37 -4.30 2.45
N SER A 171 -2.12 -3.23 2.58
CA SER A 171 -3.55 -3.27 2.88
C SER A 171 -4.38 -3.65 1.66
N ALA A 172 -5.47 -4.36 1.89
CA ALA A 172 -6.48 -4.59 0.85
C ALA A 172 -7.12 -3.27 0.39
N PHE A 173 -7.42 -3.20 -0.92
CA PHE A 173 -8.08 -2.04 -1.52
C PHE A 173 -7.30 -0.73 -1.36
N MET A 174 -6.00 -0.79 -1.10
CA MET A 174 -5.14 0.37 -0.85
C MET A 174 -5.68 1.31 0.24
N ARG A 175 -6.50 0.78 1.16
CA ARG A 175 -6.93 1.52 2.34
C ARG A 175 -5.76 1.67 3.28
N HIS A 176 -5.58 2.86 3.84
CA HIS A 176 -4.47 3.11 4.73
C HIS A 176 -4.82 4.14 5.80
N ASP A 177 -4.23 3.95 6.95
CA ASP A 177 -4.06 4.91 8.02
C ASP A 177 -2.64 4.68 8.55
N LEU A 178 -1.73 5.58 8.19
CA LEU A 178 -0.31 5.41 8.47
C LEU A 178 0.00 5.38 9.96
N ASP A 179 -0.85 6.03 10.78
CA ASP A 179 -0.72 5.98 12.24
C ASP A 179 -1.06 4.59 12.77
N TRP A 180 -2.14 3.97 12.26
CA TRP A 180 -2.53 2.61 12.69
C TRP A 180 -1.55 1.54 12.19
N ILE A 181 -1.09 1.67 10.93
CA ILE A 181 -0.08 0.76 10.34
C ILE A 181 1.20 0.75 11.20
N SER A 182 1.48 1.81 11.95
CA SER A 182 2.63 1.88 12.85
C SER A 182 2.67 0.81 13.94
N ASP A 183 1.55 0.15 14.24
CA ASP A 183 1.48 -0.96 15.21
C ASP A 183 1.90 -2.33 14.61
N LEU A 184 2.11 -2.38 13.30
CA LEU A 184 2.63 -3.59 12.66
C LEU A 184 4.15 -3.70 12.82
N HIS A 185 4.65 -4.93 13.02
CA HIS A 185 6.09 -5.22 13.15
C HIS A 185 6.81 -5.25 11.80
N ILE A 186 6.51 -4.28 10.96
CA ILE A 186 7.04 -4.18 9.60
C ILE A 186 8.25 -3.25 9.50
N ARG A 187 9.01 -3.42 8.44
CA ARG A 187 10.09 -2.53 8.04
C ARG A 187 9.64 -1.53 6.96
N TYR A 188 8.72 -1.96 6.10
CA TYR A 188 8.07 -1.08 5.13
C TYR A 188 6.57 -1.40 4.99
N ASP A 189 5.80 -0.39 4.63
CA ASP A 189 4.44 -0.50 4.12
C ASP A 189 4.41 -0.11 2.64
N ALA A 190 3.46 -0.63 1.89
CA ALA A 190 3.25 -0.32 0.50
C ALA A 190 1.75 -0.17 0.18
N SER A 191 1.00 0.43 1.11
CA SER A 191 -0.45 0.61 1.01
C SER A 191 -0.86 1.95 0.41
N THR A 192 0.11 2.78 -0.02
CA THR A 192 -0.17 4.09 -0.61
C THR A 192 0.22 4.17 -2.08
N PHE A 193 -0.03 5.32 -2.70
CA PHE A 193 0.26 5.60 -4.10
C PHE A 193 0.59 7.08 -4.32
N ASP A 194 1.22 7.40 -5.46
CA ASP A 194 1.50 8.81 -5.80
C ASP A 194 0.21 9.58 -6.10
N SER A 195 -0.58 9.10 -7.04
CA SER A 195 -1.96 9.53 -7.32
C SER A 195 -2.70 8.44 -8.09
N ASP A 196 -3.86 8.06 -7.61
CA ASP A 196 -4.78 7.20 -8.35
C ASP A 196 -6.24 7.60 -8.03
N PRO A 197 -6.95 8.24 -8.99
CA PRO A 197 -8.32 8.67 -8.77
C PRO A 197 -9.32 7.52 -8.74
N PHE A 198 -8.91 6.30 -9.07
CA PHE A 198 -9.77 5.12 -9.15
C PHE A 198 -9.75 4.30 -7.86
N GLU A 199 -8.85 4.63 -6.93
CA GLU A 199 -8.79 3.99 -5.64
C GLU A 199 -9.97 4.40 -4.73
N PRO A 200 -10.47 3.48 -3.88
CA PRO A 200 -11.56 3.80 -2.96
C PRO A 200 -11.25 4.93 -1.98
N GLN A 201 -9.98 5.09 -1.62
CA GLN A 201 -9.45 6.16 -0.79
C GLN A 201 -8.46 6.98 -1.65
N PRO A 202 -8.91 8.04 -2.37
CA PRO A 202 -8.12 8.69 -3.42
C PRO A 202 -7.15 9.76 -2.90
N ASP A 203 -6.63 9.62 -1.68
CA ASP A 203 -5.70 10.55 -1.04
C ASP A 203 -4.24 10.13 -1.26
N GLY A 204 -3.77 10.21 -2.50
CA GLY A 204 -2.40 9.90 -2.87
C GLY A 204 -1.35 10.73 -2.12
N MET A 205 -0.15 10.20 -2.05
CA MET A 205 0.97 10.80 -1.29
C MET A 205 1.68 11.94 -2.05
N HIS A 206 1.32 12.17 -3.31
CA HIS A 206 1.85 13.23 -4.15
C HIS A 206 3.38 13.22 -4.28
N THR A 207 3.95 12.03 -4.29
CA THR A 207 5.39 11.81 -4.47
C THR A 207 5.67 10.50 -5.22
N ILE A 208 6.73 10.51 -6.03
CA ILE A 208 7.28 9.31 -6.68
C ILE A 208 8.47 8.74 -5.90
N PHE A 209 8.70 9.18 -4.68
CA PHE A 209 9.80 8.74 -3.83
C PHE A 209 9.27 8.06 -2.57
N PRO A 210 9.98 7.04 -2.05
CA PRO A 210 9.74 6.51 -0.71
C PRO A 210 9.93 7.58 0.36
N PHE A 211 9.22 7.41 1.50
CA PHE A 211 9.36 8.33 2.63
C PHE A 211 9.21 7.60 3.97
N TRP A 212 9.81 8.18 5.02
CA TRP A 212 9.73 7.64 6.37
C TRP A 212 8.45 8.03 7.07
N VAL A 213 7.81 7.06 7.72
CA VAL A 213 6.70 7.26 8.66
C VAL A 213 7.22 7.01 10.06
N TYR A 214 7.12 8.02 10.92
CA TYR A 214 7.65 7.96 12.28
C TYR A 214 6.59 7.46 13.26
N ARG A 215 7.00 6.53 14.12
CA ARG A 215 6.18 6.00 15.20
C ARG A 215 6.28 6.88 16.44
N PRO A 216 5.32 6.77 17.39
CA PRO A 216 5.38 7.53 18.65
C PRO A 216 6.64 7.27 19.48
N ASP A 217 7.23 6.10 19.38
CA ASP A 217 8.48 5.71 20.05
C ASP A 217 9.75 6.19 19.34
N SER A 218 9.63 7.04 18.35
CA SER A 218 10.71 7.53 17.48
C SER A 218 11.35 6.48 16.56
N SER A 219 10.85 5.25 16.52
CA SER A 219 11.17 4.32 15.45
C SER A 219 10.44 4.71 14.16
N ALA A 220 10.80 4.10 13.04
CA ALA A 220 10.15 4.40 11.78
C ALA A 220 10.09 3.18 10.86
N TYR A 221 9.08 3.16 10.00
CA TYR A 221 9.02 2.29 8.84
C TYR A 221 9.05 3.10 7.55
N LEU A 222 9.41 2.47 6.45
CA LEU A 222 9.46 3.11 5.14
C LEU A 222 8.13 2.92 4.42
N GLU A 223 7.55 3.99 3.91
CA GLU A 223 6.40 3.93 3.01
C GLU A 223 6.87 3.90 1.56
N LEU A 224 6.34 2.95 0.79
CA LEU A 224 6.65 2.73 -0.62
C LEU A 224 5.38 2.94 -1.46
N PRO A 225 5.07 4.19 -1.89
CA PRO A 225 3.89 4.43 -2.72
C PRO A 225 4.03 3.75 -4.09
N TYR A 226 3.00 3.04 -4.55
CA TYR A 226 3.01 2.63 -5.94
C TYR A 226 2.83 3.85 -6.86
N THR A 227 3.42 3.79 -8.03
CA THR A 227 3.48 4.94 -8.95
C THR A 227 3.02 4.61 -10.36
N LEU A 228 2.96 3.33 -10.71
CA LEU A 228 2.38 2.85 -11.96
C LEU A 228 0.98 2.33 -11.67
N ALA A 229 -0.01 2.72 -12.47
CA ALA A 229 -1.39 2.25 -12.29
C ALA A 229 -1.44 0.73 -12.16
N GLN A 230 -2.22 0.22 -11.21
CA GLN A 230 -2.39 -1.23 -11.05
C GLN A 230 -2.91 -1.87 -12.33
N ASP A 231 -2.53 -3.11 -12.58
CA ASP A 231 -2.99 -3.90 -13.72
C ASP A 231 -4.52 -4.01 -13.76
N SER A 232 -5.15 -4.21 -12.60
CA SER A 232 -6.61 -4.28 -12.45
C SER A 232 -7.29 -2.97 -12.87
N THR A 233 -6.71 -1.82 -12.52
CA THR A 233 -7.19 -0.52 -12.95
C THR A 233 -7.01 -0.34 -14.45
N LEU A 234 -5.83 -0.65 -14.96
CA LEU A 234 -5.51 -0.40 -16.37
C LEU A 234 -6.31 -1.30 -17.31
N PHE A 235 -6.26 -2.62 -17.10
CA PHE A 235 -6.81 -3.58 -18.07
C PHE A 235 -8.26 -3.95 -17.81
N LEU A 236 -8.71 -3.97 -16.55
CA LEU A 236 -10.07 -4.41 -16.22
C LEU A 236 -11.04 -3.24 -16.06
N VAL A 237 -10.61 -2.17 -15.36
CA VAL A 237 -11.47 -1.00 -15.12
C VAL A 237 -11.45 -0.06 -16.30
N LEU A 238 -10.28 0.39 -16.75
CA LEU A 238 -10.15 1.31 -17.89
C LEU A 238 -10.22 0.59 -19.24
N ARG A 239 -10.03 -0.72 -19.27
CA ARG A 239 -10.07 -1.59 -20.46
C ARG A 239 -9.06 -1.19 -21.53
N GLU A 240 -7.88 -0.74 -21.11
CA GLU A 240 -6.79 -0.46 -22.03
C GLU A 240 -6.36 -1.76 -22.72
N GLN A 241 -6.07 -1.65 -24.03
CA GLN A 241 -5.70 -2.79 -24.88
C GLN A 241 -4.19 -2.93 -25.04
N ASN A 242 -3.42 -2.03 -24.46
CA ASN A 242 -1.96 -2.00 -24.50
C ASN A 242 -1.40 -1.45 -23.20
N ASN A 243 -0.08 -1.49 -23.05
CA ASN A 243 0.64 -1.04 -21.85
C ASN A 243 1.29 0.35 -22.03
N ASP A 244 0.83 1.16 -22.99
CA ASP A 244 1.42 2.47 -23.30
C ASP A 244 1.35 3.45 -22.13
N LEU A 245 0.31 3.36 -21.29
CA LEU A 245 0.19 4.18 -20.10
C LEU A 245 1.32 3.88 -19.10
N TRP A 246 1.63 2.60 -18.89
CA TRP A 246 2.75 2.19 -18.06
C TRP A 246 4.08 2.67 -18.61
N LYS A 247 4.31 2.52 -19.94
CA LYS A 247 5.55 2.97 -20.60
C LYS A 247 5.75 4.47 -20.44
N ARG A 248 4.72 5.28 -20.72
CA ARG A 248 4.79 6.75 -20.58
C ARG A 248 5.08 7.18 -19.13
N LYS A 249 4.41 6.57 -18.15
CA LYS A 249 4.64 6.89 -16.74
C LYS A 249 6.03 6.45 -16.29
N LEU A 250 6.49 5.27 -16.71
CA LEU A 250 7.83 4.76 -16.47
C LEU A 250 8.90 5.69 -17.02
N ASP A 251 8.75 6.12 -18.29
CA ASP A 251 9.69 7.03 -18.96
C ASP A 251 9.81 8.35 -18.18
N TRP A 252 8.69 8.89 -17.73
CA TRP A 252 8.66 10.10 -16.93
C TRP A 252 9.30 9.90 -15.55
N ILE A 253 9.04 8.77 -14.86
CA ILE A 253 9.68 8.47 -13.56
C ILE A 253 11.19 8.30 -13.73
N ALA A 254 11.64 7.63 -14.79
CA ALA A 254 13.06 7.43 -15.08
C ALA A 254 13.78 8.77 -15.30
N GLU A 255 13.16 9.73 -15.98
CA GLU A 255 13.68 11.07 -16.18
C GLU A 255 13.84 11.86 -14.87
N HIS A 256 12.92 11.65 -13.91
CA HIS A 256 12.90 12.39 -12.65
C HIS A 256 13.57 11.67 -11.47
N GLY A 257 14.01 10.42 -11.68
CA GLY A 257 14.81 9.68 -10.70
C GLY A 257 14.02 9.12 -9.52
N GLY A 258 12.72 8.91 -9.70
CA GLY A 258 11.82 8.36 -8.69
C GLY A 258 11.87 6.82 -8.58
N MET A 259 10.86 6.25 -7.96
CA MET A 259 10.62 4.82 -7.88
C MET A 259 9.42 4.44 -8.77
N ALA A 260 9.67 3.67 -9.83
CA ALA A 260 8.63 3.07 -10.64
C ALA A 260 8.17 1.78 -9.97
N PHE A 261 7.09 1.83 -9.21
CA PHE A 261 6.55 0.71 -8.46
C PHE A 261 5.21 0.27 -9.06
N LEU A 262 5.17 -0.98 -9.53
CA LEU A 262 4.02 -1.61 -10.17
C LEU A 262 3.46 -2.74 -9.31
N ILE A 263 2.13 -2.77 -9.19
CA ILE A 263 1.37 -3.87 -8.61
C ILE A 263 0.70 -4.65 -9.74
N VAL A 264 0.90 -5.97 -9.76
CA VAL A 264 0.24 -6.91 -10.66
C VAL A 264 -0.39 -8.03 -9.86
N HIS A 265 -1.66 -8.34 -10.15
CA HIS A 265 -2.40 -9.38 -9.44
C HIS A 265 -2.40 -10.67 -10.24
N PRO A 266 -1.81 -11.76 -9.75
CA PRO A 266 -1.86 -13.06 -10.42
C PRO A 266 -3.29 -13.53 -10.70
N ASP A 267 -4.26 -13.07 -9.91
CA ASP A 267 -5.69 -13.36 -10.08
C ASP A 267 -6.23 -12.95 -11.43
N TYR A 268 -5.67 -11.88 -12.02
CA TYR A 268 -6.17 -11.29 -13.27
C TYR A 268 -5.29 -11.56 -14.48
N VAL A 269 -4.07 -12.07 -14.30
CA VAL A 269 -3.16 -12.46 -15.38
C VAL A 269 -3.57 -13.82 -15.95
N SER A 270 -3.86 -13.90 -17.24
CA SER A 270 -4.13 -15.15 -17.93
C SER A 270 -2.93 -15.61 -18.74
N PHE A 271 -2.56 -16.88 -18.57
CA PHE A 271 -1.56 -17.56 -19.36
C PHE A 271 -2.19 -18.35 -20.53
N GLU A 272 -3.52 -18.30 -20.65
CA GLU A 272 -4.28 -18.96 -21.71
C GLU A 272 -4.41 -18.03 -22.92
N ASP A 273 -4.45 -18.60 -24.14
CA ASP A 273 -4.62 -17.84 -25.38
C ASP A 273 -5.85 -16.92 -25.38
N LYS A 274 -6.90 -17.34 -24.66
CA LYS A 274 -8.14 -16.55 -24.52
C LYS A 274 -8.44 -16.29 -23.06
N PRO A 275 -8.11 -15.09 -22.55
CA PRO A 275 -8.43 -14.70 -21.20
C PRO A 275 -9.91 -14.81 -20.89
N ALA A 276 -10.23 -15.31 -19.70
CA ALA A 276 -11.59 -15.32 -19.19
C ALA A 276 -12.08 -13.88 -18.89
N SER A 277 -13.40 -13.75 -18.68
CA SER A 277 -13.94 -12.44 -18.28
C SER A 277 -13.36 -11.99 -16.95
N GLY A 278 -12.79 -10.80 -16.90
CA GLY A 278 -12.11 -10.25 -15.72
C GLY A 278 -10.63 -10.63 -15.66
N GLU A 279 -10.06 -11.02 -16.78
CA GLU A 279 -8.63 -11.30 -16.93
C GLU A 279 -8.08 -10.56 -18.13
N TYR A 280 -6.76 -10.39 -18.17
CA TYR A 280 -6.01 -9.90 -19.31
C TYR A 280 -4.87 -10.87 -19.65
N HIS A 281 -4.43 -10.85 -20.91
CA HIS A 281 -3.38 -11.76 -21.39
C HIS A 281 -2.02 -11.37 -20.82
N VAL A 282 -1.25 -12.35 -20.39
CA VAL A 282 0.09 -12.19 -19.80
C VAL A 282 1.07 -11.42 -20.68
N ASP A 283 0.87 -11.41 -21.99
CA ASP A 283 1.72 -10.67 -22.94
C ASP A 283 1.79 -9.18 -22.65
N LEU A 284 0.70 -8.57 -22.16
CA LEU A 284 0.72 -7.14 -21.81
C LEU A 284 1.72 -6.86 -20.70
N TYR A 285 1.85 -7.78 -19.72
CA TYR A 285 2.83 -7.67 -18.66
C TYR A 285 4.24 -8.01 -19.17
N ARG A 286 4.38 -9.14 -19.91
CA ARG A 286 5.66 -9.57 -20.49
C ARG A 286 6.29 -8.49 -21.37
N GLU A 287 5.54 -7.91 -22.30
CA GLU A 287 6.02 -6.84 -23.17
C GLU A 287 6.47 -5.59 -22.39
N PHE A 288 5.82 -5.30 -21.28
CA PHE A 288 6.24 -4.19 -20.42
C PHE A 288 7.55 -4.50 -19.69
N LEU A 289 7.76 -5.73 -19.22
CA LEU A 289 9.02 -6.18 -18.63
C LEU A 289 10.16 -6.10 -19.66
N GLU A 290 9.93 -6.60 -20.88
CA GLU A 290 10.88 -6.56 -21.99
C GLU A 290 11.23 -5.11 -22.38
N TYR A 291 10.23 -4.24 -22.52
CA TYR A 291 10.44 -2.82 -22.77
C TYR A 291 11.33 -2.18 -21.70
N THR A 292 11.00 -2.42 -20.43
CA THR A 292 11.73 -1.86 -19.31
C THR A 292 13.18 -2.32 -19.28
N ARG A 293 13.42 -3.62 -19.50
CA ARG A 293 14.78 -4.19 -19.52
C ARG A 293 15.59 -3.68 -20.71
N LYS A 294 15.00 -3.65 -21.89
CA LYS A 294 15.67 -3.18 -23.11
C LYS A 294 16.04 -1.70 -23.03
N ARG A 295 15.16 -0.86 -22.46
CA ARG A 295 15.35 0.59 -22.46
C ARG A 295 16.18 1.08 -21.28
N TYR A 296 16.08 0.42 -20.13
CA TYR A 296 16.59 0.93 -18.87
C TYR A 296 17.52 -0.05 -18.13
N GLY A 297 17.88 -1.17 -18.74
CA GLY A 297 18.68 -2.22 -18.09
C GLY A 297 19.96 -1.72 -17.43
N ASP A 298 20.64 -0.76 -18.07
CA ASP A 298 21.90 -0.20 -17.59
C ASP A 298 21.74 0.86 -16.51
N ILE A 299 20.61 1.56 -16.47
CA ILE A 299 20.42 2.74 -15.60
C ILE A 299 19.37 2.56 -14.51
N ALA A 300 18.47 1.57 -14.64
CA ALA A 300 17.51 1.24 -13.59
C ALA A 300 18.12 0.36 -12.51
N TRP A 301 17.73 0.57 -11.28
CA TRP A 301 17.92 -0.38 -10.20
C TRP A 301 16.68 -1.28 -10.10
N PHE A 302 16.81 -2.53 -10.54
CA PHE A 302 15.77 -3.53 -10.41
C PHE A 302 15.84 -4.12 -9.01
N ALA A 303 14.85 -3.82 -8.18
CA ALA A 303 14.87 -4.12 -6.76
C ALA A 303 13.53 -4.71 -6.30
N ARG A 304 13.60 -5.53 -5.25
CA ARG A 304 12.41 -5.89 -4.46
C ARG A 304 12.09 -4.76 -3.48
N PRO A 305 10.86 -4.67 -2.98
CA PRO A 305 10.52 -3.69 -1.95
C PRO A 305 11.45 -3.75 -0.72
N CYS A 306 11.80 -4.95 -0.25
CA CYS A 306 12.74 -5.12 0.88
C CYS A 306 14.15 -4.61 0.57
N ASP A 307 14.61 -4.68 -0.68
CA ASP A 307 15.91 -4.14 -1.08
C ASP A 307 15.92 -2.60 -1.02
N VAL A 308 14.81 -1.97 -1.44
CA VAL A 308 14.63 -0.52 -1.35
C VAL A 308 14.66 -0.07 0.11
N GLU A 309 13.92 -0.76 0.98
CA GLU A 309 13.91 -0.47 2.40
C GLU A 309 15.31 -0.63 3.02
N GLN A 310 15.98 -1.75 2.76
CA GLN A 310 17.31 -2.01 3.31
C GLN A 310 18.32 -0.95 2.87
N TYR A 311 18.31 -0.55 1.60
CA TYR A 311 19.21 0.48 1.07
C TYR A 311 18.94 1.83 1.73
N LEU A 312 17.67 2.27 1.80
CA LEU A 312 17.32 3.56 2.36
C LEU A 312 17.51 3.60 3.88
N ARG A 313 17.26 2.53 4.61
CA ARG A 313 17.57 2.44 6.04
C ARG A 313 19.06 2.67 6.32
N TYR A 314 19.91 2.18 5.46
CA TYR A 314 21.36 2.37 5.60
C TYR A 314 21.83 3.75 5.12
N ARG A 315 21.35 4.22 3.97
CA ARG A 315 21.85 5.42 3.28
C ARG A 315 21.08 6.69 3.59
N PHE A 316 19.85 6.56 4.01
CA PHE A 316 18.92 7.64 4.31
C PHE A 316 18.18 7.33 5.63
N PRO A 317 18.93 7.15 6.74
CA PRO A 317 18.33 6.73 8.00
C PRO A 317 17.35 7.78 8.50
N SER A 318 16.28 7.30 9.16
CA SER A 318 15.35 8.16 9.88
C SER A 318 16.09 8.78 11.07
N ASN A 319 16.57 10.01 10.95
CA ASN A 319 17.36 10.69 11.99
C ASN A 319 16.52 11.24 13.16
N GLY A 320 15.39 10.64 13.51
CA GLY A 320 14.59 10.96 14.69
C GLY A 320 14.03 12.39 14.79
N ARG A 321 14.36 13.26 13.84
CA ARG A 321 13.81 14.62 13.66
C ARG A 321 13.84 14.94 12.17
N GLY A 322 13.00 14.20 11.40
CA GLY A 322 12.76 14.57 10.01
C GLY A 322 11.96 15.85 9.95
N GLU A 323 12.36 16.78 9.10
CA GLU A 323 11.40 17.75 8.60
C GLU A 323 10.24 16.96 8.02
N GLU A 324 9.06 17.13 8.61
CA GLU A 324 7.81 16.50 8.20
C GLU A 324 7.68 16.61 6.68
N PHE A 325 7.49 15.48 6.02
CA PHE A 325 6.89 15.47 4.71
C PHE A 325 5.45 15.97 4.94
N GLN A 326 5.26 17.29 4.84
CA GLN A 326 3.93 17.87 4.94
C GLN A 326 3.14 17.40 3.73
N THR A 327 2.51 16.24 3.89
CA THR A 327 1.32 15.91 3.09
C THR A 327 0.40 17.11 3.28
N GLY A 328 -0.08 17.74 2.22
CA GLY A 328 -0.81 19.02 2.26
C GLY A 328 -2.11 19.04 3.09
N ARG A 329 -2.17 18.30 4.16
CA ARG A 329 -3.12 18.33 5.27
C ARG A 329 -2.41 18.87 6.50
N SER A 330 -2.55 20.18 6.74
CA SER A 330 -2.45 20.75 8.08
C SER A 330 -3.41 19.99 8.99
N LEU A 331 -2.88 19.04 9.76
CA LEU A 331 -3.60 18.48 10.90
C LEU A 331 -3.81 19.60 11.91
N LYS A 332 -4.91 20.33 11.77
CA LYS A 332 -5.43 21.11 12.88
C LYS A 332 -5.81 20.08 13.96
N ARG A 333 -4.93 19.91 14.94
CA ARG A 333 -5.34 19.41 16.25
C ARG A 333 -6.39 20.39 16.75
N GLU A 334 -7.65 20.03 16.65
CA GLU A 334 -8.69 20.62 17.50
C GLU A 334 -8.38 20.12 18.92
N VAL A 335 -7.67 20.99 19.66
CA VAL A 335 -7.59 20.88 21.10
C VAL A 335 -9.01 21.16 21.60
N CYS A 336 -9.70 20.13 22.10
CA CYS A 336 -10.88 20.32 22.91
C CYS A 336 -10.52 21.26 24.06
N PRO A 337 -11.28 22.31 24.33
CA PRO A 337 -11.07 23.12 25.51
C PRO A 337 -11.54 22.32 26.72
N GLU A 338 -10.62 21.76 27.48
CA GLU A 338 -10.91 21.32 28.82
C GLU A 338 -11.02 22.51 29.76
N ASP A 339 -12.14 22.51 30.41
CA ASP A 339 -12.61 23.30 31.52
C ASP A 339 -11.55 24.02 32.37
N SER A 340 -11.63 25.34 32.34
CA SER A 340 -11.11 26.22 33.38
C SER A 340 -11.90 26.01 34.69
N VAL A 341 -11.37 25.19 35.58
CA VAL A 341 -11.84 25.17 36.98
C VAL A 341 -10.81 25.86 37.88
N ASN A 342 -11.29 26.93 38.46
CA ASN A 342 -10.68 27.82 39.43
C ASN A 342 -9.73 27.21 40.44
N ALA A 343 -8.55 27.79 40.52
CA ALA A 343 -7.69 27.72 41.67
C ALA A 343 -8.14 28.71 42.73
N SER A 344 -8.77 28.24 43.79
CA SER A 344 -8.75 28.93 45.10
C SER A 344 -9.08 27.95 46.25
N GLY A 345 -8.11 27.78 47.15
CA GLY A 345 -8.39 27.64 48.53
C GLY A 345 -8.22 26.30 49.24
N ARG A 346 -7.09 26.20 49.96
CA ARG A 346 -6.94 25.59 51.33
C ARG A 346 -6.84 24.06 51.45
N ALA A 347 -5.66 23.67 51.90
CA ALA A 347 -5.39 22.41 52.59
C ALA A 347 -6.19 22.31 53.91
N PRO A 348 -6.46 21.11 54.38
CA PRO A 348 -6.08 20.79 55.75
C PRO A 348 -5.27 19.50 55.88
N THR A 349 -4.36 19.58 56.80
CA THR A 349 -3.55 18.58 57.48
C THR A 349 -4.36 17.45 58.07
N GLY A 350 -3.91 16.21 57.90
CA GLY A 350 -4.49 15.06 58.57
C GLY A 350 -3.53 13.86 58.55
N ASN A 351 -2.73 13.80 59.57
CA ASN A 351 -1.86 12.71 60.00
C ASN A 351 -2.69 11.46 60.36
N TRP A 352 -2.37 10.28 59.89
CA TRP A 352 -2.63 9.05 60.68
C TRP A 352 -1.69 7.90 60.29
N ASN A 353 -1.23 7.29 61.30
CA ASN A 353 -0.20 6.32 61.62
C ASN A 353 -0.21 4.98 60.84
N ARG A 354 1.01 4.47 60.78
CA ARG A 354 1.47 3.08 60.59
C ARG A 354 0.62 2.05 61.34
N ARG A 355 0.41 0.88 60.71
CA ARG A 355 0.57 -0.42 61.40
C ARG A 355 0.93 -1.54 60.40
N ASN A 356 1.89 -2.30 60.90
CA ASN A 356 2.54 -3.50 60.39
C ASN A 356 1.62 -4.68 60.03
N GLY A 357 2.09 -5.57 59.15
CA GLY A 357 1.61 -6.93 59.02
C GLY A 357 2.32 -7.69 57.93
N LYS A 358 3.24 -8.59 58.32
CA LYS A 358 4.05 -9.49 57.51
C LYS A 358 3.25 -10.74 57.02
N PRO A 359 3.88 -11.67 56.29
CA PRO A 359 3.33 -12.37 55.11
C PRO A 359 2.87 -13.79 55.42
N HIS A 360 2.10 -14.40 54.52
CA HIS A 360 2.00 -15.86 54.48
C HIS A 360 2.04 -16.35 52.98
N THR A 361 3.05 -17.17 52.78
CA THR A 361 3.23 -18.19 51.75
C THR A 361 2.02 -19.11 51.62
N TYR A 362 1.61 -19.39 50.37
CA TYR A 362 1.48 -20.72 49.77
C TYR A 362 1.39 -20.50 48.27
#